data_07f3897ba15f73f3c25a000a23b6d930
#
_entry.id   07f3897ba15f73f3c25a000a23b6d930
#
_cell.length_a   1.000
_cell.length_b   1.000
_cell.length_c   1.000
_cell.angle_alpha   90.00
_cell.angle_beta   90.00
_cell.angle_gamma   90.00
#
_symmetry.space_group_name_H-M   'P 1'
#
loop_
_entity.id
_entity.type
_entity.pdbx_description
1 polymer ?
#
loop_
_entity_poly.entity_id
_entity_poly.type
_entity_poly.pdbx_seq_one_letter_code
_entity_poly.pdbx_strand_id
1 'polypeptide(L)'
;MQIDEDDRKKAVIRALLDDHSRLILTATMLVPKSVIEITREQKIPITSAYRKVKELKEFGLLKVDHIVLTPDGKKFELVRSTIRSASVQFDKGTLNVDVTAGVEADEKLVKRFFALREVK
;
A
#
# COMPACT_ATOMS: atom_id res chain seq x y z
N MET A 1 -6.47 18.14 -7.57
CA MET A 1 -5.39 18.08 -8.57
C MET A 1 -5.48 16.77 -9.33
N GLN A 2 -5.64 16.84 -10.63
CA GLN A 2 -5.65 15.64 -11.44
C GLN A 2 -4.22 15.16 -11.65
N ILE A 3 -3.99 13.89 -11.29
CA ILE A 3 -2.71 13.24 -11.52
C ILE A 3 -2.79 12.60 -12.90
N ASP A 4 -1.94 13.03 -13.82
CA ASP A 4 -1.92 12.46 -15.16
C ASP A 4 -1.24 11.09 -15.19
N GLU A 5 -1.33 10.41 -16.33
CA GLU A 5 -0.80 9.07 -16.49
C GLU A 5 0.72 9.02 -16.40
N ASP A 6 1.40 10.06 -16.87
CA ASP A 6 2.87 10.15 -16.76
C ASP A 6 3.32 10.29 -15.31
N ASP A 7 2.62 11.11 -14.52
CA ASP A 7 2.91 11.25 -13.10
C ASP A 7 2.69 9.95 -12.36
N ARG A 8 1.66 9.20 -12.74
CA ARG A 8 1.37 7.89 -12.16
C ARG A 8 2.48 6.88 -12.49
N LYS A 9 2.95 6.85 -13.73
CA LYS A 9 4.09 6.00 -14.12
C LYS A 9 5.34 6.29 -13.29
N LYS A 10 5.67 7.57 -13.14
CA LYS A 10 6.81 8.01 -12.33
C LYS A 10 6.65 7.61 -10.89
N ALA A 11 5.44 7.73 -10.34
CA ALA A 11 5.15 7.34 -8.96
C ALA A 11 5.35 5.84 -8.74
N VAL A 12 4.89 5.00 -9.68
CA VAL A 12 5.10 3.55 -9.63
C VAL A 12 6.59 3.23 -9.64
N ILE A 13 7.34 3.83 -10.55
CA ILE A 13 8.78 3.62 -10.64
C ILE A 13 9.48 4.00 -9.34
N ARG A 14 9.15 5.16 -8.78
CA ARG A 14 9.73 5.62 -7.51
C ARG A 14 9.40 4.65 -6.37
N ALA A 15 8.16 4.19 -6.30
CA ALA A 15 7.75 3.25 -5.27
C ALA A 15 8.52 1.93 -5.37
N LEU A 16 8.73 1.44 -6.59
CA LEU A 16 9.48 0.21 -6.81
C LEU A 16 10.97 0.34 -6.47
N LEU A 17 11.52 1.54 -6.58
CA LEU A 17 12.92 1.81 -6.24
C LEU A 17 13.15 2.13 -4.76
N ASP A 18 12.08 2.41 -4.03
CA ASP A 18 12.16 2.79 -2.62
C ASP A 18 11.84 1.58 -1.73
N ASP A 19 12.79 1.22 -0.89
CA ASP A 19 12.66 0.04 -0.03
C ASP A 19 11.45 0.13 0.90
N HIS A 20 11.25 1.28 1.54
CA HIS A 20 10.12 1.46 2.45
C HIS A 20 8.78 1.39 1.74
N SER A 21 8.69 2.00 0.54
CA SER A 21 7.45 1.96 -0.26
C SER A 21 7.11 0.53 -0.66
N ARG A 22 8.10 -0.26 -1.10
CA ARG A 22 7.86 -1.67 -1.43
C ARG A 22 7.39 -2.47 -0.22
N LEU A 23 7.99 -2.25 0.94
CA LEU A 23 7.57 -2.93 2.17
C LEU A 23 6.14 -2.58 2.55
N ILE A 24 5.77 -1.31 2.42
CA ILE A 24 4.41 -0.85 2.72
C ILE A 24 3.40 -1.48 1.77
N LEU A 25 3.68 -1.46 0.47
CA LEU A 25 2.79 -2.05 -0.54
C LEU A 25 2.64 -3.56 -0.32
N THR A 26 3.74 -4.25 -0.04
CA THR A 26 3.72 -5.69 0.23
C THR A 26 2.91 -6.02 1.49
N ALA A 27 3.12 -5.26 2.56
CA ALA A 27 2.45 -5.48 3.84
C ALA A 27 0.93 -5.31 3.74
N THR A 28 0.46 -4.46 2.81
CA THR A 28 -0.95 -4.12 2.67
C THR A 28 -1.60 -4.75 1.43
N MET A 29 -0.92 -5.67 0.78
CA MET A 29 -1.41 -6.28 -0.45
C MET A 29 -2.67 -7.12 -0.23
N LEU A 30 -2.69 -7.94 0.80
CA LEU A 30 -3.79 -8.87 1.07
C LEU A 30 -4.69 -8.41 2.21
N VAL A 31 -4.14 -7.71 3.18
CA VAL A 31 -4.85 -7.31 4.39
C VAL A 31 -4.63 -5.81 4.62
N PRO A 32 -5.70 -5.04 4.83
CA PRO A 32 -5.53 -3.62 5.18
C PRO A 32 -4.86 -3.49 6.55
N LYS A 33 -4.01 -2.49 6.69
CA LYS A 33 -3.26 -2.26 7.92
C LYS A 33 -3.18 -0.79 8.25
N SER A 34 -3.05 -0.49 9.54
CA SER A 34 -2.75 0.85 10.00
C SER A 34 -1.27 1.17 9.80
N VAL A 35 -0.93 2.45 9.80
CA VAL A 35 0.48 2.87 9.72
C VAL A 35 1.29 2.29 10.88
N ILE A 36 0.72 2.26 12.08
CA ILE A 36 1.39 1.72 13.27
C ILE A 36 1.71 0.23 13.10
N GLU A 37 0.75 -0.56 12.58
CA GLU A 37 0.98 -1.97 12.29
C GLU A 37 2.10 -2.16 11.28
N ILE A 38 2.08 -1.35 10.21
CA ILE A 38 3.11 -1.41 9.16
C ILE A 38 4.49 -1.12 9.76
N THR A 39 4.61 -0.09 10.61
CA THR A 39 5.89 0.26 11.24
C THR A 39 6.43 -0.87 12.10
N ARG A 40 5.56 -1.52 12.85
CA ARG A 40 5.96 -2.64 13.71
C ARG A 40 6.40 -3.85 12.91
N GLU A 41 5.60 -4.24 11.93
CA GLU A 41 5.86 -5.44 11.13
C GLU A 41 7.08 -5.28 10.24
N GLN A 42 7.23 -4.13 9.62
CA GLN A 42 8.28 -3.89 8.63
C GLN A 42 9.49 -3.16 9.18
N LYS A 43 9.46 -2.77 10.46
CA LYS A 43 10.54 -2.04 11.12
C LYS A 43 10.94 -0.76 10.39
N ILE A 44 9.93 -0.01 9.97
CA ILE A 44 10.12 1.28 9.30
C ILE A 44 9.99 2.38 10.36
N PRO A 45 10.88 3.40 10.36
CA PRO A 45 10.70 4.54 11.25
C PRO A 45 9.33 5.19 11.04
N ILE A 46 8.66 5.56 12.12
CA ILE A 46 7.27 6.03 12.08
C ILE A 46 7.08 7.27 11.20
N THR A 47 7.99 8.23 11.27
CA THR A 47 7.93 9.44 10.43
C THR A 47 8.04 9.10 8.95
N SER A 48 8.94 8.18 8.62
CA SER A 48 9.09 7.70 7.24
C SER A 48 7.84 6.98 6.76
N ALA A 49 7.25 6.14 7.61
CA ALA A 49 6.03 5.39 7.26
C ALA A 49 4.85 6.33 6.97
N TYR A 50 4.61 7.32 7.82
CA TYR A 50 3.53 8.29 7.59
C TYR A 50 3.73 9.08 6.30
N ARG A 51 4.95 9.54 6.05
CA ARG A 51 5.27 10.28 4.84
C ARG A 51 5.05 9.42 3.58
N LYS A 52 5.57 8.20 3.59
CA LYS A 52 5.45 7.28 2.43
C LYS A 52 4.00 6.86 2.20
N VAL A 53 3.26 6.57 3.25
CA VAL A 53 1.83 6.24 3.12
C VAL A 53 1.06 7.40 2.50
N LYS A 54 1.35 8.63 2.93
CA LYS A 54 0.71 9.82 2.36
C LYS A 54 1.02 9.95 0.87
N GLU A 55 2.29 9.83 0.49
CA GLU A 55 2.70 9.89 -0.91
C GLU A 55 2.02 8.80 -1.75
N LEU A 56 2.02 7.57 -1.27
CA LEU A 56 1.41 6.45 -1.99
C LEU A 56 -0.10 6.63 -2.14
N LYS A 57 -0.77 7.19 -1.15
CA LYS A 57 -2.20 7.54 -1.24
C LYS A 57 -2.45 8.62 -2.29
N GLU A 58 -1.63 9.66 -2.31
CA GLU A 58 -1.76 10.76 -3.28
C GLU A 58 -1.67 10.26 -4.72
N PHE A 59 -0.81 9.28 -4.98
CA PHE A 59 -0.66 8.71 -6.32
C PHE A 59 -1.60 7.54 -6.59
N GLY A 60 -2.46 7.21 -5.63
CA GLY A 60 -3.43 6.14 -5.81
C GLY A 60 -2.87 4.73 -5.71
N LEU A 61 -1.66 4.56 -5.17
CA LEU A 61 -1.05 3.25 -4.96
C LEU A 61 -1.47 2.60 -3.65
N LEU A 62 -1.96 3.40 -2.71
CA LEU A 62 -2.65 2.96 -1.51
C LEU A 62 -4.02 3.60 -1.46
N LYS A 63 -4.98 2.89 -0.89
CA LYS A 63 -6.30 3.45 -0.61
C LYS A 63 -6.69 3.16 0.84
N VAL A 64 -7.52 4.02 1.40
CA VAL A 64 -8.13 3.77 2.69
C VAL A 64 -9.22 2.72 2.50
N ASP A 65 -9.06 1.59 3.15
CA ASP A 65 -10.03 0.48 3.08
C ASP A 65 -11.10 0.63 4.17
N HIS A 66 -10.65 0.93 5.39
CA HIS A 66 -11.52 1.10 6.55
C HIS A 66 -11.01 2.23 7.43
N ILE A 67 -11.94 2.86 8.14
CA ILE A 67 -11.61 3.78 9.24
C ILE A 67 -12.08 3.11 10.52
N VAL A 68 -11.18 2.97 11.48
CA VAL A 68 -11.47 2.36 12.77
C VAL A 68 -11.62 3.44 13.82
N LEU A 69 -12.70 3.33 14.61
CA LEU A 69 -12.93 4.18 15.78
C LEU A 69 -12.61 3.38 17.03
N THR A 70 -11.73 3.92 17.88
CA THR A 70 -11.44 3.31 19.16
C THR A 70 -12.48 3.74 20.20
N PRO A 71 -12.64 2.97 21.31
CA PRO A 71 -13.60 3.36 22.36
C PRO A 71 -13.32 4.73 22.97
N ASP A 72 -12.09 5.21 22.94
CA ASP A 72 -11.69 6.54 23.44
C ASP A 72 -11.84 7.66 22.38
N GLY A 73 -12.50 7.35 21.25
CA GLY A 73 -12.82 8.33 20.22
C GLY A 73 -11.73 8.65 19.23
N LYS A 74 -10.64 7.91 19.23
CA LYS A 74 -9.58 8.08 18.24
C LYS A 74 -9.93 7.38 16.94
N LYS A 75 -9.50 7.97 15.82
CA LYS A 75 -9.67 7.39 14.49
C LYS A 75 -8.32 6.99 13.92
N PHE A 76 -8.28 5.86 13.26
CA PHE A 76 -7.13 5.52 12.42
C PHE A 76 -7.57 4.83 11.15
N GLU A 77 -6.80 5.02 10.09
CA GLU A 77 -7.09 4.46 8.79
C GLU A 77 -6.40 3.11 8.63
N LEU A 78 -7.09 2.16 8.01
CA LEU A 78 -6.50 0.93 7.51
C LEU A 78 -6.33 1.09 6.01
N VAL A 79 -5.10 1.05 5.54
CA VAL A 79 -4.78 1.24 4.12
C VAL A 79 -4.45 -0.08 3.46
N ARG A 80 -4.72 -0.15 2.15
CA ARG A 80 -4.47 -1.33 1.34
C ARG A 80 -3.84 -0.94 0.02
N SER A 81 -2.91 -1.77 -0.47
CA SER A 81 -2.30 -1.60 -1.77
C SER A 81 -3.34 -1.72 -2.89
N THR A 82 -3.28 -0.82 -3.86
CA THR A 82 -4.11 -0.89 -5.06
C THR A 82 -3.45 -1.70 -6.17
N ILE A 83 -2.17 -2.01 -6.02
CA ILE A 83 -1.42 -2.77 -7.02
C ILE A 83 -1.01 -4.13 -6.46
N ARG A 84 -1.06 -5.13 -7.31
CA ARG A 84 -0.63 -6.50 -7.00
C ARG A 84 0.77 -6.75 -7.52
N SER A 85 1.05 -6.29 -8.72
CA SER A 85 2.35 -6.41 -9.35
C SER A 85 2.57 -5.26 -10.32
N ALA A 86 3.82 -4.98 -10.59
CA ALA A 86 4.19 -3.98 -11.58
C ALA A 86 5.49 -4.40 -12.25
N SER A 87 5.62 -4.05 -13.52
CA SER A 87 6.85 -4.27 -14.26
C SER A 87 7.23 -2.98 -14.99
N VAL A 88 8.53 -2.76 -15.11
CA VAL A 88 9.08 -1.61 -15.84
C VAL A 88 9.99 -2.17 -16.92
N GLN A 89 9.77 -1.76 -18.15
CA GLN A 89 10.55 -2.20 -19.28
C GLN A 89 11.05 -1.00 -20.06
N PHE A 90 12.33 -0.98 -20.33
CA PHE A 90 12.96 0.02 -21.21
C PHE A 90 13.22 -0.66 -22.55
N ASP A 91 12.58 -0.16 -23.60
CA ASP A 91 12.74 -0.71 -24.94
C ASP A 91 12.86 0.41 -25.97
N LYS A 92 13.98 0.44 -26.66
CA LYS A 92 14.25 1.39 -27.75
C LYS A 92 13.99 2.85 -27.36
N GLY A 93 14.40 3.23 -26.16
CA GLY A 93 14.23 4.58 -25.65
C GLY A 93 12.86 4.86 -25.04
N THR A 94 11.98 3.87 -25.03
CA THR A 94 10.64 4.01 -24.43
C THR A 94 10.58 3.26 -23.10
N LEU A 95 10.05 3.93 -22.09
CA LEU A 95 9.86 3.35 -20.78
C LEU A 95 8.39 2.94 -20.64
N ASN A 96 8.16 1.64 -20.48
CA ASN A 96 6.83 1.06 -20.31
C ASN A 96 6.64 0.59 -18.89
N VAL A 97 5.50 0.93 -18.29
CA VAL A 97 5.13 0.51 -16.94
C VAL A 97 3.80 -0.20 -17.02
N ASP A 98 3.80 -1.48 -16.65
CA ASP A 98 2.59 -2.29 -16.58
C ASP A 98 2.26 -2.57 -15.13
N VAL A 99 1.01 -2.32 -14.76
CA VAL A 99 0.54 -2.49 -13.39
C VAL A 99 -0.65 -3.44 -13.41
N THR A 100 -0.58 -4.47 -12.57
CA THR A 100 -1.72 -5.36 -12.33
C THR A 100 -2.41 -4.87 -11.07
N ALA A 101 -3.71 -4.54 -11.18
CA ALA A 101 -4.51 -4.08 -10.07
C ALA A 101 -4.62 -5.15 -9.00
N GLY A 102 -4.63 -4.72 -7.75
CA GLY A 102 -4.89 -5.58 -6.62
C GLY A 102 -6.29 -6.15 -6.71
N VAL A 103 -6.42 -7.44 -6.43
CA VAL A 103 -7.72 -8.08 -6.30
C VAL A 103 -8.31 -7.61 -4.96
N GLU A 104 -9.58 -7.21 -4.95
CA GLU A 104 -10.26 -6.97 -3.70
C GLU A 104 -10.16 -8.25 -2.89
N ALA A 105 -9.59 -8.14 -1.69
CA ALA A 105 -9.37 -9.33 -0.87
C ALA A 105 -10.72 -10.01 -0.63
N ASP A 106 -10.81 -11.28 -1.02
CA ASP A 106 -11.95 -12.09 -0.68
C ASP A 106 -12.13 -12.01 0.85
N GLU A 107 -13.35 -11.66 1.29
CA GLU A 107 -13.65 -11.57 2.72
C GLU A 107 -13.28 -12.84 3.48
N LYS A 108 -13.42 -13.99 2.84
CA LYS A 108 -13.01 -15.27 3.41
C LYS A 108 -11.52 -15.35 3.64
N LEU A 109 -10.74 -14.83 2.70
CA LEU A 109 -9.28 -14.82 2.82
C LEU A 109 -8.83 -13.87 3.93
N VAL A 110 -9.44 -12.70 4.02
CA VAL A 110 -9.15 -11.72 5.07
C VAL A 110 -9.49 -12.31 6.44
N LYS A 111 -10.65 -12.94 6.58
CA LYS A 111 -11.05 -13.62 7.82
C LYS A 111 -10.07 -14.73 8.22
N ARG A 112 -9.56 -15.49 7.26
CA ARG A 112 -8.55 -16.51 7.51
C ARG A 112 -7.25 -15.90 8.07
N PHE A 113 -6.81 -14.81 7.50
CA PHE A 113 -5.62 -14.10 7.99
C PHE A 113 -5.81 -13.61 9.42
N PHE A 114 -6.95 -13.02 9.72
CA PHE A 114 -7.25 -12.56 11.08
C PHE A 114 -7.37 -13.72 12.06
N ALA A 115 -8.02 -14.81 11.66
CA ALA A 115 -8.12 -16.02 12.48
C ALA A 115 -6.77 -16.60 12.81
N LEU A 116 -5.86 -16.66 11.83
CA LEU A 116 -4.48 -17.12 12.04
C LEU A 116 -3.69 -16.22 12.98
N ARG A 117 -3.99 -14.92 12.99
CA ARG A 117 -3.36 -13.97 13.91
C ARG A 117 -3.87 -14.15 15.34
N GLU A 118 -5.14 -14.47 15.51
CA GLU A 118 -5.76 -14.63 16.83
C GLU A 118 -5.34 -15.90 17.53
N VAL A 119 -4.99 -16.93 16.80
CA VAL A 119 -4.61 -18.25 17.33
C VAL A 119 -3.18 -18.27 17.87
N LYS A 120 -2.48 -17.19 17.77
CA LYS A 120 -1.18 -17.06 18.40
C LYS A 120 -1.37 -16.78 19.89
#